data_6aa1126fbd930462a44114aebb4b812b
#
_entry.id   6aa1126fbd930462a44114aebb4b812b
#
_cell.length_a   1.000
_cell.length_b   1.000
_cell.length_c   1.000
_cell.angle_alpha   90.00
_cell.angle_beta   90.00
_cell.angle_gamma   90.00
#
_symmetry.space_group_name_H-M   'P 1'
#
loop_
_entity.id
_entity.type
_entity.pdbx_description
1 polymer ?
#
loop_
_entity_poly.entity_id
_entity_poly.type
_entity_poly.pdbx_seq_one_letter_code
_entity_poly.pdbx_strand_id
1 'polypeptide(L)'
;MFKTIYIDAATPFERGVQYGQQAKPEIETAICYYQEKFAKKFTWDQVLTFAEKFNQATEAFSPEIMEELKGIAAGAGKDVREIMAVNARYEISQFDWQHECTTGVFMDPERKKKFIFKNCDLGRGVSRHLVILHIVRPDGFRALGVAEAGQLIRDGYNSKGVALVNSALRSHMDHAGVAVPGTVIRKRVWEASSFEEACAIQRNRFRTVSTNMLLASREEKALDFECYPGGEDEVLPTQGMIGTGNRFTVDPTRNRAFDPAIDRGKQLKKLLAEKRDELDTDAIMEILKNHEGYPESICRHADDVGHSTVYSIIIDLSTDQIYICFGNPCCNPYQEYQL
;
A
#
# COMPACT_ATOMS: atom_id res chain seq x y z
N MET A 1 5.73 -5.54 17.38
CA MET A 1 6.15 -6.25 16.15
C MET A 1 4.92 -6.78 15.47
N PHE A 2 4.78 -6.60 14.13
CA PHE A 2 3.69 -7.22 13.39
C PHE A 2 3.97 -8.72 13.24
N LYS A 3 2.89 -9.49 13.18
CA LYS A 3 2.99 -10.93 12.96
C LYS A 3 3.42 -11.21 11.51
N THR A 4 4.41 -12.08 11.34
CA THR A 4 4.79 -12.58 10.02
C THR A 4 3.98 -13.81 9.68
N ILE A 5 3.38 -13.80 8.51
CA ILE A 5 2.56 -14.88 7.93
C ILE A 5 3.39 -15.54 6.83
N TYR A 6 3.73 -16.80 7.01
CA TYR A 6 4.51 -17.57 6.05
C TYR A 6 3.59 -18.36 5.11
N ILE A 7 3.78 -18.17 3.80
CA ILE A 7 2.90 -18.73 2.77
C ILE A 7 3.78 -19.44 1.74
N ASP A 8 3.62 -20.77 1.60
CA ASP A 8 4.42 -21.59 0.69
C ASP A 8 3.60 -22.54 -0.19
N ALA A 9 2.28 -22.54 -0.04
CA ALA A 9 1.41 -23.43 -0.82
C ALA A 9 1.43 -23.14 -2.33
N ALA A 10 1.19 -24.18 -3.12
CA ALA A 10 1.27 -24.12 -4.58
C ALA A 10 0.12 -23.36 -5.21
N THR A 11 -1.11 -23.66 -4.77
CA THR A 11 -2.30 -23.06 -5.38
C THR A 11 -2.73 -21.76 -4.70
N PRO A 12 -3.39 -20.84 -5.42
CA PRO A 12 -3.90 -19.61 -4.84
C PRO A 12 -4.84 -19.84 -3.65
N PHE A 13 -5.76 -20.80 -3.76
CA PHE A 13 -6.68 -21.13 -2.68
C PHE A 13 -5.94 -21.61 -1.42
N GLU A 14 -5.00 -22.55 -1.57
CA GLU A 14 -4.22 -23.05 -0.42
C GLU A 14 -3.35 -21.96 0.22
N ARG A 15 -2.75 -21.05 -0.58
CA ARG A 15 -2.06 -19.87 -0.05
C ARG A 15 -2.98 -19.00 0.79
N GLY A 16 -4.19 -18.76 0.28
CA GLY A 16 -5.22 -18.06 1.03
C GLY A 16 -5.58 -18.76 2.35
N VAL A 17 -5.75 -20.09 2.33
CA VAL A 17 -6.04 -20.89 3.55
C VAL A 17 -4.91 -20.73 4.58
N GLN A 18 -3.64 -20.87 4.16
CA GLN A 18 -2.49 -20.67 5.05
C GLN A 18 -2.50 -19.26 5.67
N TYR A 19 -2.77 -18.24 4.87
CA TYR A 19 -2.89 -16.86 5.36
C TYR A 19 -4.03 -16.73 6.36
N GLY A 20 -5.23 -17.16 5.99
CA GLY A 20 -6.42 -17.05 6.83
C GLY A 20 -6.27 -17.77 8.17
N GLN A 21 -5.69 -18.96 8.18
CA GLN A 21 -5.43 -19.73 9.42
C GLN A 21 -4.45 -19.04 10.35
N GLN A 22 -3.32 -18.57 9.80
CA GLN A 22 -2.28 -17.94 10.59
C GLN A 22 -2.71 -16.56 11.12
N ALA A 23 -3.44 -15.77 10.33
CA ALA A 23 -3.84 -14.41 10.67
C ALA A 23 -5.28 -14.31 11.21
N LYS A 24 -5.92 -15.41 11.59
CA LYS A 24 -7.34 -15.43 12.00
C LYS A 24 -7.70 -14.36 13.04
N PRO A 25 -6.97 -14.18 14.15
CA PRO A 25 -7.30 -13.15 15.15
C PRO A 25 -7.17 -11.73 14.61
N GLU A 26 -6.14 -11.49 13.80
CA GLU A 26 -5.87 -10.20 13.18
C GLU A 26 -6.94 -9.87 12.12
N ILE A 27 -7.38 -10.86 11.33
CA ILE A 27 -8.48 -10.73 10.36
C ILE A 27 -9.79 -10.38 11.07
N GLU A 28 -10.08 -11.04 12.18
CA GLU A 28 -11.26 -10.72 12.97
C GLU A 28 -11.21 -9.28 13.51
N THR A 29 -10.05 -8.85 13.99
CA THR A 29 -9.83 -7.46 14.44
C THR A 29 -10.03 -6.48 13.30
N ALA A 30 -9.55 -6.77 12.08
CA ALA A 30 -9.73 -5.94 10.91
C ALA A 30 -11.21 -5.84 10.51
N ILE A 31 -11.94 -6.96 10.47
CA ILE A 31 -13.36 -6.98 10.15
C ILE A 31 -14.15 -6.14 11.16
N CYS A 32 -13.95 -6.34 12.46
CA CYS A 32 -14.61 -5.55 13.49
C CYS A 32 -14.32 -4.04 13.37
N TYR A 33 -13.03 -3.69 13.12
CA TYR A 33 -12.64 -2.29 12.91
C TYR A 33 -13.38 -1.65 11.75
N TYR A 34 -13.51 -2.36 10.62
CA TYR A 34 -14.20 -1.82 9.44
C TYR A 34 -15.72 -1.87 9.58
N GLN A 35 -16.29 -2.84 10.30
CA GLN A 35 -17.71 -2.82 10.68
C GLN A 35 -18.08 -1.52 11.42
N GLU A 36 -17.28 -1.14 12.44
CA GLU A 36 -17.48 0.11 13.18
C GLU A 36 -17.37 1.36 12.27
N LYS A 37 -16.41 1.34 11.33
CA LYS A 37 -16.23 2.46 10.38
C LYS A 37 -17.40 2.57 9.41
N PHE A 38 -17.85 1.45 8.84
CA PHE A 38 -18.97 1.43 7.89
C PHE A 38 -20.32 1.75 8.56
N ALA A 39 -20.49 1.38 9.84
CA ALA A 39 -21.74 1.62 10.58
C ALA A 39 -22.17 3.10 10.63
N LYS A 40 -21.28 4.04 10.32
CA LYS A 40 -21.60 5.46 10.18
C LYS A 40 -22.50 5.76 8.97
N LYS A 41 -22.52 4.88 7.94
CA LYS A 41 -23.25 5.09 6.68
C LYS A 41 -24.08 3.92 6.23
N PHE A 42 -23.67 2.68 6.55
CA PHE A 42 -24.23 1.46 6.01
C PHE A 42 -24.47 0.44 7.12
N THR A 43 -25.51 -0.37 6.98
CA THR A 43 -25.63 -1.61 7.75
C THR A 43 -24.60 -2.63 7.23
N TRP A 44 -24.23 -3.59 8.07
CA TRP A 44 -23.27 -4.62 7.63
C TRP A 44 -23.79 -5.44 6.44
N ASP A 45 -25.08 -5.76 6.41
CA ASP A 45 -25.70 -6.47 5.28
C ASP A 45 -25.61 -5.68 3.96
N GLN A 46 -25.74 -4.36 4.02
CA GLN A 46 -25.50 -3.49 2.85
C GLN A 46 -24.06 -3.57 2.40
N VAL A 47 -23.09 -3.54 3.33
CA VAL A 47 -21.66 -3.69 3.03
C VAL A 47 -21.38 -5.03 2.37
N LEU A 48 -21.93 -6.13 2.89
CA LEU A 48 -21.77 -7.47 2.31
C LEU A 48 -22.42 -7.57 0.91
N THR A 49 -23.55 -6.87 0.70
CA THR A 49 -24.18 -6.79 -0.62
C THR A 49 -23.29 -6.03 -1.63
N PHE A 50 -22.61 -4.97 -1.20
CA PHE A 50 -21.61 -4.28 -2.05
C PHE A 50 -20.41 -5.17 -2.30
N ALA A 51 -19.89 -5.84 -1.27
CA ALA A 51 -18.73 -6.73 -1.36
C ALA A 51 -18.94 -7.84 -2.38
N GLU A 52 -20.17 -8.40 -2.49
CA GLU A 52 -20.48 -9.40 -3.49
C GLU A 52 -20.30 -8.90 -4.93
N LYS A 53 -20.61 -7.65 -5.21
CA LYS A 53 -20.39 -7.07 -6.53
C LYS A 53 -18.90 -6.92 -6.84
N PHE A 54 -18.07 -6.65 -5.83
CA PHE A 54 -16.61 -6.59 -5.96
C PHE A 54 -16.00 -7.99 -6.10
N ASN A 55 -16.58 -9.04 -5.48
CA ASN A 55 -16.21 -10.42 -5.74
C ASN A 55 -16.37 -10.75 -7.23
N GLN A 56 -17.53 -10.43 -7.82
CA GLN A 56 -17.79 -10.66 -9.25
C GLN A 56 -16.82 -9.88 -10.16
N ALA A 57 -16.53 -8.61 -9.84
CA ALA A 57 -15.55 -7.82 -10.59
C ALA A 57 -14.13 -8.38 -10.47
N THR A 58 -13.76 -8.90 -9.29
CA THR A 58 -12.47 -9.55 -9.05
C THR A 58 -12.36 -10.88 -9.78
N GLU A 59 -13.39 -11.71 -9.75
CA GLU A 59 -13.45 -12.99 -10.48
C GLU A 59 -13.27 -12.79 -11.99
N ALA A 60 -13.92 -11.75 -12.55
CA ALA A 60 -13.79 -11.40 -13.97
C ALA A 60 -12.38 -10.87 -14.32
N PHE A 61 -11.71 -10.19 -13.39
CA PHE A 61 -10.38 -9.63 -13.61
C PHE A 61 -9.28 -10.67 -13.41
N SER A 62 -9.35 -11.45 -12.34
CA SER A 62 -8.37 -12.48 -11.98
C SER A 62 -9.03 -13.55 -11.12
N PRO A 63 -9.45 -14.67 -11.73
CA PRO A 63 -9.98 -15.83 -11.00
C PRO A 63 -9.01 -16.35 -9.93
N GLU A 64 -7.71 -16.31 -10.20
CA GLU A 64 -6.67 -16.76 -9.26
C GLU A 64 -6.64 -15.92 -7.97
N ILE A 65 -6.77 -14.60 -8.08
CA ILE A 65 -6.85 -13.74 -6.90
C ILE A 65 -8.16 -13.96 -6.15
N MET A 66 -9.25 -14.23 -6.86
CA MET A 66 -10.51 -14.56 -6.21
C MET A 66 -10.42 -15.89 -5.45
N GLU A 67 -9.75 -16.90 -6.00
CA GLU A 67 -9.46 -18.16 -5.29
C GLU A 67 -8.62 -17.92 -4.02
N GLU A 68 -7.61 -17.05 -4.06
CA GLU A 68 -6.83 -16.68 -2.87
C GLU A 68 -7.71 -16.01 -1.81
N LEU A 69 -8.61 -15.10 -2.18
CA LEU A 69 -9.58 -14.46 -1.27
C LEU A 69 -10.56 -15.48 -0.66
N LYS A 70 -11.07 -16.43 -1.44
CA LYS A 70 -11.88 -17.56 -0.94
C LYS A 70 -11.09 -18.40 0.05
N GLY A 71 -9.83 -18.66 -0.23
CA GLY A 71 -8.92 -19.35 0.67
C GLY A 71 -8.72 -18.61 1.99
N ILE A 72 -8.48 -17.28 1.96
CA ILE A 72 -8.34 -16.45 3.17
C ILE A 72 -9.62 -16.57 4.02
N ALA A 73 -10.78 -16.47 3.39
CA ALA A 73 -12.06 -16.60 4.08
C ALA A 73 -12.21 -17.99 4.74
N ALA A 74 -11.96 -19.06 4.00
CA ALA A 74 -12.02 -20.42 4.49
C ALA A 74 -11.05 -20.67 5.67
N GLY A 75 -9.78 -20.22 5.54
CA GLY A 75 -8.78 -20.36 6.59
C GLY A 75 -9.11 -19.59 7.87
N ALA A 76 -9.71 -18.40 7.74
CA ALA A 76 -10.14 -17.58 8.87
C ALA A 76 -11.51 -18.01 9.44
N GLY A 77 -12.28 -18.84 8.73
CA GLY A 77 -13.66 -19.21 9.10
C GLY A 77 -14.62 -18.02 8.97
N LYS A 78 -14.46 -17.22 7.91
CA LYS A 78 -15.27 -16.03 7.61
C LYS A 78 -15.98 -16.17 6.25
N ASP A 79 -16.98 -15.32 6.01
CA ASP A 79 -17.58 -15.18 4.68
C ASP A 79 -16.60 -14.44 3.76
N VAL A 80 -16.49 -14.86 2.51
CA VAL A 80 -15.62 -14.21 1.53
C VAL A 80 -16.03 -12.75 1.29
N ARG A 81 -17.28 -12.40 1.47
CA ARG A 81 -17.77 -11.01 1.40
C ARG A 81 -17.21 -10.14 2.53
N GLU A 82 -16.95 -10.71 3.71
CA GLU A 82 -16.31 -10.00 4.81
C GLU A 82 -14.84 -9.69 4.46
N ILE A 83 -14.13 -10.65 3.87
CA ILE A 83 -12.76 -10.47 3.38
C ILE A 83 -12.73 -9.43 2.25
N MET A 84 -13.69 -9.50 1.31
CA MET A 84 -13.79 -8.51 0.24
C MET A 84 -14.13 -7.11 0.79
N ALA A 85 -14.96 -6.98 1.80
CA ALA A 85 -15.28 -5.69 2.41
C ALA A 85 -14.02 -4.98 2.97
N VAL A 86 -13.07 -5.74 3.54
CA VAL A 86 -11.77 -5.22 3.98
C VAL A 86 -10.90 -4.84 2.78
N ASN A 87 -10.96 -5.56 1.67
CA ASN A 87 -10.20 -5.28 0.46
C ASN A 87 -10.78 -4.10 -0.34
N ALA A 88 -12.10 -3.99 -0.48
CA ALA A 88 -12.78 -2.93 -1.23
C ALA A 88 -13.24 -1.76 -0.33
N ARG A 89 -12.62 -1.59 0.85
CA ARG A 89 -13.09 -0.62 1.85
C ARG A 89 -13.11 0.83 1.35
N TYR A 90 -12.20 1.21 0.48
CA TYR A 90 -12.16 2.56 -0.08
C TYR A 90 -13.26 2.78 -1.10
N GLU A 91 -13.50 1.80 -1.94
CA GLU A 91 -14.56 1.81 -2.94
C GLU A 91 -15.95 1.83 -2.28
N ILE A 92 -16.13 1.06 -1.21
CA ILE A 92 -17.39 1.03 -0.44
C ILE A 92 -17.59 2.35 0.33
N SER A 93 -16.57 2.85 1.02
CA SER A 93 -16.65 4.07 1.83
C SER A 93 -16.58 5.37 1.04
N GLN A 94 -16.13 5.31 -0.22
CA GLN A 94 -15.87 6.47 -1.06
C GLN A 94 -14.91 7.48 -0.40
N PHE A 95 -13.88 6.95 0.28
CA PHE A 95 -12.85 7.73 0.96
C PHE A 95 -13.33 8.73 2.02
N ASP A 96 -14.39 8.42 2.75
CA ASP A 96 -14.75 9.28 3.89
C ASP A 96 -13.69 9.30 5.00
N TRP A 97 -12.73 8.38 4.95
CA TRP A 97 -11.67 8.27 5.92
C TRP A 97 -10.41 8.96 5.40
N GLN A 98 -9.90 9.90 6.18
CA GLN A 98 -8.65 10.55 5.88
C GLN A 98 -7.50 9.54 6.09
N HIS A 99 -6.71 9.33 5.05
CA HIS A 99 -5.46 8.61 5.12
C HIS A 99 -4.41 9.47 4.46
N GLU A 100 -3.26 9.55 5.11
CA GLU A 100 -2.16 10.32 4.62
C GLU A 100 -0.91 9.42 4.62
N CYS A 101 -0.04 9.59 3.66
CA CYS A 101 1.21 8.86 3.53
C CYS A 101 2.26 9.78 2.94
N THR A 102 3.53 9.43 3.15
CA THR A 102 4.63 10.03 2.41
C THR A 102 5.38 8.90 1.74
N THR A 103 5.50 8.94 0.40
CA THR A 103 6.19 7.91 -0.39
C THR A 103 7.30 8.52 -1.21
N GLY A 104 8.36 7.76 -1.43
CA GLY A 104 9.49 8.25 -2.21
C GLY A 104 10.30 7.15 -2.86
N VAL A 105 11.03 7.58 -3.88
CA VAL A 105 12.06 6.81 -4.58
C VAL A 105 13.35 7.63 -4.63
N PHE A 106 14.46 6.96 -4.50
CA PHE A 106 15.78 7.48 -4.81
C PHE A 106 16.54 6.47 -5.66
N MET A 107 17.05 6.95 -6.81
CA MET A 107 17.84 6.18 -7.76
C MET A 107 19.11 6.95 -8.09
N ASP A 108 20.29 6.34 -7.86
CA ASP A 108 21.58 6.84 -8.27
C ASP A 108 22.36 5.71 -8.96
N PRO A 109 22.31 5.63 -10.29
CA PRO A 109 23.00 4.60 -11.06
C PRO A 109 24.53 4.62 -10.87
N GLU A 110 25.12 5.82 -10.74
CA GLU A 110 26.59 5.97 -10.58
C GLU A 110 27.07 5.36 -9.27
N ARG A 111 26.30 5.52 -8.19
CA ARG A 111 26.58 4.94 -6.87
C ARG A 111 25.90 3.61 -6.64
N LYS A 112 25.14 3.10 -7.63
CA LYS A 112 24.36 1.85 -7.55
C LYS A 112 23.37 1.83 -6.37
N LYS A 113 22.78 2.97 -6.04
CA LYS A 113 21.83 3.12 -4.94
C LYS A 113 20.41 3.22 -5.46
N LYS A 114 19.52 2.36 -4.94
CA LYS A 114 18.14 2.24 -5.41
C LYS A 114 17.22 1.94 -4.23
N PHE A 115 16.39 2.92 -3.87
CA PHE A 115 15.50 2.79 -2.75
C PHE A 115 14.08 3.19 -3.14
N ILE A 116 13.10 2.45 -2.61
CA ILE A 116 11.71 2.88 -2.54
C ILE A 116 11.25 2.79 -1.09
N PHE A 117 10.54 3.79 -0.60
CA PHE A 117 10.22 3.89 0.82
C PHE A 117 8.92 4.63 1.07
N LYS A 118 8.39 4.46 2.29
CA LYS A 118 7.13 5.06 2.70
C LYS A 118 7.01 5.18 4.22
N ASN A 119 6.43 6.30 4.68
CA ASN A 119 5.71 6.38 5.94
C ASN A 119 4.21 6.20 5.67
N CYS A 120 3.59 5.26 6.35
CA CYS A 120 2.17 4.96 6.22
C CYS A 120 1.39 5.53 7.41
N ASP A 121 0.58 6.56 7.14
CA ASP A 121 -0.19 7.24 8.16
C ASP A 121 -1.65 6.81 8.09
N LEU A 122 -2.14 6.18 9.15
CA LEU A 122 -3.48 5.64 9.26
C LEU A 122 -4.04 5.90 10.67
N GLY A 123 -5.33 5.64 10.84
CA GLY A 123 -5.92 5.61 12.17
C GLY A 123 -5.22 4.59 13.07
N ARG A 124 -4.90 4.96 14.30
CA ARG A 124 -4.14 4.12 15.26
C ARG A 124 -4.69 2.70 15.43
N GLY A 125 -6.00 2.53 15.29
CA GLY A 125 -6.64 1.21 15.39
C GLY A 125 -6.15 0.20 14.36
N VAL A 126 -5.65 0.66 13.21
CA VAL A 126 -5.15 -0.20 12.12
C VAL A 126 -3.88 -0.96 12.53
N SER A 127 -3.05 -0.39 13.40
CA SER A 127 -1.82 -1.05 13.87
C SER A 127 -2.07 -2.42 14.55
N ARG A 128 -3.28 -2.64 15.06
CA ARG A 128 -3.65 -3.89 15.75
C ARG A 128 -3.87 -5.08 14.81
N HIS A 129 -4.03 -4.82 13.51
CA HIS A 129 -4.27 -5.86 12.51
C HIS A 129 -3.35 -5.75 11.29
N LEU A 130 -2.21 -5.08 11.42
CA LEU A 130 -1.15 -5.13 10.42
C LEU A 130 -0.36 -6.42 10.55
N VAL A 131 -0.03 -7.01 9.39
CA VAL A 131 0.76 -8.24 9.27
C VAL A 131 1.81 -8.09 8.19
N ILE A 132 2.86 -8.91 8.28
CA ILE A 132 3.85 -9.08 7.22
C ILE A 132 3.50 -10.37 6.47
N LEU A 133 3.38 -10.28 5.16
CA LEU A 133 3.22 -11.45 4.29
C LEU A 133 4.59 -11.84 3.75
N HIS A 134 5.03 -13.07 4.02
CA HIS A 134 6.25 -13.65 3.48
C HIS A 134 5.86 -14.86 2.64
N ILE A 135 5.97 -14.71 1.32
CA ILE A 135 5.54 -15.71 0.34
C ILE A 135 6.78 -16.37 -0.27
N VAL A 136 6.81 -17.70 -0.25
CA VAL A 136 7.85 -18.52 -0.92
C VAL A 136 7.14 -19.60 -1.69
N ARG A 137 6.86 -19.39 -2.97
CA ARG A 137 6.11 -20.35 -3.80
C ARG A 137 7.01 -21.47 -4.32
N PRO A 138 6.45 -22.68 -4.59
CA PRO A 138 7.21 -23.81 -5.16
C PRO A 138 7.84 -23.52 -6.52
N ASP A 139 7.29 -22.56 -7.29
CA ASP A 139 7.86 -22.11 -8.59
C ASP A 139 9.10 -21.20 -8.43
N GLY A 140 9.55 -20.96 -7.20
CA GLY A 140 10.68 -20.11 -6.85
C GLY A 140 10.36 -18.61 -6.74
N PHE A 141 9.11 -18.21 -6.94
CA PHE A 141 8.69 -16.84 -6.68
C PHE A 141 8.71 -16.56 -5.17
N ARG A 142 9.31 -15.43 -4.78
CA ARG A 142 9.33 -14.96 -3.39
C ARG A 142 8.82 -13.54 -3.34
N ALA A 143 8.13 -13.19 -2.27
CA ALA A 143 7.66 -11.82 -2.06
C ALA A 143 7.49 -11.54 -0.56
N LEU A 144 7.76 -10.30 -0.16
CA LEU A 144 7.56 -9.83 1.20
C LEU A 144 6.88 -8.46 1.17
N GLY A 145 5.91 -8.26 2.06
CA GLY A 145 5.23 -6.97 2.14
C GLY A 145 4.35 -6.84 3.38
N VAL A 146 3.85 -5.63 3.58
CA VAL A 146 2.95 -5.29 4.68
C VAL A 146 1.50 -5.29 4.18
N ALA A 147 0.60 -5.87 4.95
CA ALA A 147 -0.84 -5.85 4.69
C ALA A 147 -1.64 -5.58 5.97
N GLU A 148 -2.86 -5.08 5.82
CA GLU A 148 -3.85 -5.24 6.86
C GLU A 148 -4.39 -6.67 6.77
N ALA A 149 -4.56 -7.34 7.90
CA ALA A 149 -4.99 -8.74 7.90
C ALA A 149 -6.31 -8.93 7.15
N GLY A 150 -6.33 -9.92 6.25
CA GLY A 150 -7.42 -10.15 5.29
C GLY A 150 -7.28 -9.38 3.98
N GLN A 151 -6.41 -8.35 3.89
CA GLN A 151 -6.07 -7.72 2.62
C GLN A 151 -4.98 -8.51 1.89
N LEU A 152 -4.98 -8.39 0.57
CA LEU A 152 -4.02 -9.06 -0.30
C LEU A 152 -2.61 -8.48 -0.16
N ILE A 153 -2.46 -7.15 -0.17
CA ILE A 153 -1.18 -6.42 0.00
C ILE A 153 -1.40 -4.90 0.11
N ARG A 154 -0.49 -4.23 0.79
CA ARG A 154 -0.38 -2.76 0.76
C ARG A 154 0.89 -2.31 0.06
N ASP A 155 2.03 -2.66 0.60
CA ASP A 155 3.35 -2.25 0.14
C ASP A 155 4.28 -3.45 0.19
N GLY A 156 5.16 -3.63 -0.79
CA GLY A 156 6.03 -4.80 -0.79
C GLY A 156 6.99 -4.89 -1.98
N TYR A 157 7.73 -5.99 -1.99
CA TYR A 157 8.77 -6.31 -2.94
C TYR A 157 8.72 -7.78 -3.32
N ASN A 158 9.10 -8.11 -4.57
CA ASN A 158 9.15 -9.48 -5.05
C ASN A 158 10.52 -9.86 -5.64
N SER A 159 10.77 -11.15 -5.75
CA SER A 159 12.03 -11.73 -6.26
C SER A 159 12.30 -11.46 -7.75
N LYS A 160 11.32 -10.93 -8.49
CA LYS A 160 11.49 -10.46 -9.88
C LYS A 160 12.00 -9.02 -9.92
N GLY A 161 12.29 -8.43 -8.76
CA GLY A 161 12.85 -7.09 -8.66
C GLY A 161 11.82 -5.97 -8.76
N VAL A 162 10.53 -6.25 -8.56
CA VAL A 162 9.46 -5.25 -8.58
C VAL A 162 9.05 -4.87 -7.16
N ALA A 163 9.13 -3.60 -6.84
CA ALA A 163 8.68 -3.01 -5.60
C ALA A 163 7.54 -2.03 -5.83
N LEU A 164 6.62 -1.98 -4.86
CA LEU A 164 5.52 -1.04 -4.87
C LEU A 164 5.26 -0.47 -3.48
N VAL A 165 4.92 0.81 -3.44
CA VAL A 165 4.27 1.46 -2.30
C VAL A 165 3.11 2.30 -2.82
N ASN A 166 2.05 2.40 -2.02
CA ASN A 166 0.88 3.17 -2.43
C ASN A 166 0.50 4.25 -1.42
N SER A 167 -0.15 5.30 -1.89
CA SER A 167 -0.79 6.28 -1.02
C SER A 167 -2.22 6.60 -1.51
N ALA A 168 -3.03 7.15 -0.63
CA ALA A 168 -4.35 7.62 -1.00
C ALA A 168 -4.25 8.92 -1.79
N LEU A 169 -5.03 9.04 -2.85
CA LEU A 169 -5.37 10.30 -3.50
C LEU A 169 -6.86 10.56 -3.36
N ARG A 170 -7.28 11.79 -3.46
CA ARG A 170 -8.67 12.20 -3.43
C ARG A 170 -8.96 13.17 -4.56
N SER A 171 -9.86 12.78 -5.43
CA SER A 171 -10.32 13.59 -6.55
C SER A 171 -11.78 13.99 -6.35
N HIS A 172 -12.14 15.16 -6.88
CA HIS A 172 -13.56 15.49 -7.04
C HIS A 172 -14.27 14.57 -8.05
N MET A 173 -13.51 13.75 -8.79
CA MET A 173 -14.03 12.74 -9.71
C MET A 173 -14.38 11.42 -9.04
N ASP A 174 -13.98 11.20 -7.78
CA ASP A 174 -14.30 9.98 -7.03
C ASP A 174 -15.81 9.83 -6.88
N HIS A 175 -16.31 8.65 -7.19
CA HIS A 175 -17.75 8.38 -7.19
C HIS A 175 -18.09 6.95 -6.73
N ALA A 176 -19.34 6.75 -6.33
CA ALA A 176 -19.87 5.42 -6.05
C ALA A 176 -19.92 4.57 -7.34
N GLY A 177 -19.58 3.30 -7.21
CA GLY A 177 -19.62 2.37 -8.34
C GLY A 177 -18.92 1.07 -8.03
N VAL A 178 -18.92 0.15 -8.99
CA VAL A 178 -18.22 -1.13 -8.91
C VAL A 178 -17.11 -1.16 -9.94
N ALA A 179 -15.90 -1.38 -9.46
CA ALA A 179 -14.69 -1.58 -10.27
C ALA A 179 -13.87 -2.70 -9.63
N VAL A 180 -12.76 -3.07 -10.24
CA VAL A 180 -11.78 -3.94 -9.58
C VAL A 180 -11.18 -3.18 -8.40
N PRO A 181 -11.23 -3.73 -7.16
CA PRO A 181 -10.68 -3.02 -6.00
C PRO A 181 -9.18 -2.72 -6.15
N GLY A 182 -8.76 -1.57 -5.67
CA GLY A 182 -7.35 -1.17 -5.73
C GLY A 182 -6.39 -2.17 -5.07
N THR A 183 -6.82 -2.88 -4.02
CA THR A 183 -6.04 -3.96 -3.39
C THR A 183 -5.81 -5.15 -4.33
N VAL A 184 -6.80 -5.48 -5.16
CA VAL A 184 -6.72 -6.57 -6.16
C VAL A 184 -5.74 -6.19 -7.27
N ILE A 185 -5.83 -4.96 -7.77
CA ILE A 185 -4.87 -4.44 -8.76
C ILE A 185 -3.45 -4.46 -8.19
N ARG A 186 -3.25 -3.98 -6.95
CA ARG A 186 -1.94 -4.02 -6.27
C ARG A 186 -1.39 -5.43 -6.13
N LYS A 187 -2.23 -6.40 -5.77
CA LYS A 187 -1.82 -7.81 -5.69
C LYS A 187 -1.28 -8.30 -7.04
N ARG A 188 -1.97 -8.02 -8.12
CA ARG A 188 -1.55 -8.40 -9.46
C ARG A 188 -0.24 -7.71 -9.87
N VAL A 189 -0.08 -6.42 -9.51
CA VAL A 189 1.18 -5.67 -9.69
C VAL A 189 2.31 -6.26 -8.87
N TRP A 190 2.05 -6.62 -7.61
CA TRP A 190 3.07 -7.20 -6.72
C TRP A 190 3.56 -8.58 -7.18
N GLU A 191 2.76 -9.31 -7.94
CA GLU A 191 3.10 -10.61 -8.53
C GLU A 191 3.65 -10.51 -9.96
N ALA A 192 3.83 -9.30 -10.48
CA ALA A 192 4.36 -9.08 -11.81
C ALA A 192 5.79 -9.64 -11.96
N SER A 193 6.07 -10.17 -13.14
CA SER A 193 7.37 -10.76 -13.49
C SER A 193 8.41 -9.73 -13.95
N SER A 194 7.98 -8.50 -14.24
CA SER A 194 8.83 -7.38 -14.64
C SER A 194 8.20 -6.04 -14.30
N PHE A 195 9.02 -4.99 -14.33
CA PHE A 195 8.55 -3.61 -14.17
C PHE A 195 7.54 -3.19 -15.25
N GLU A 196 7.79 -3.60 -16.49
CA GLU A 196 6.91 -3.32 -17.64
C GLU A 196 5.55 -3.98 -17.47
N GLU A 197 5.51 -5.23 -17.02
CA GLU A 197 4.26 -5.92 -16.70
C GLU A 197 3.51 -5.21 -15.56
N ALA A 198 4.22 -4.83 -14.49
CA ALA A 198 3.64 -4.08 -13.38
C ALA A 198 2.98 -2.76 -13.83
N CYS A 199 3.68 -2.00 -14.68
CA CYS A 199 3.15 -0.77 -15.28
C CYS A 199 1.94 -1.05 -16.19
N ALA A 200 2.00 -2.09 -17.03
CA ALA A 200 0.90 -2.45 -17.93
C ALA A 200 -0.36 -2.87 -17.16
N ILE A 201 -0.20 -3.60 -16.04
CA ILE A 201 -1.32 -3.95 -15.15
C ILE A 201 -1.95 -2.68 -14.57
N GLN A 202 -1.16 -1.67 -14.22
CA GLN A 202 -1.62 -0.44 -13.58
C GLN A 202 -2.35 0.49 -14.55
N ARG A 203 -1.91 0.55 -15.81
CA ARG A 203 -2.46 1.45 -16.85
C ARG A 203 -3.89 1.08 -17.26
N ASN A 204 -4.65 2.11 -17.66
CA ASN A 204 -5.98 1.97 -18.25
C ASN A 204 -6.97 1.14 -17.42
N ARG A 205 -6.88 1.22 -16.10
CA ARG A 205 -7.83 0.53 -15.23
C ARG A 205 -9.02 1.40 -14.90
N PHE A 206 -10.20 0.86 -15.12
CA PHE A 206 -11.42 1.50 -14.64
C PHE A 206 -11.41 1.54 -13.11
N ARG A 207 -11.58 2.73 -12.55
CA ARG A 207 -11.58 3.01 -11.11
C ARG A 207 -12.76 3.87 -10.74
N THR A 208 -13.21 3.73 -9.53
CA THR A 208 -14.24 4.60 -8.92
C THR A 208 -13.64 5.51 -7.85
N VAL A 209 -12.43 5.22 -7.41
CA VAL A 209 -11.70 5.98 -6.40
C VAL A 209 -10.25 6.20 -6.83
N SER A 210 -9.73 7.36 -6.46
CA SER A 210 -8.35 7.74 -6.76
C SER A 210 -7.34 7.03 -5.87
N THR A 211 -6.14 6.81 -6.37
CA THR A 211 -5.02 6.23 -5.62
C THR A 211 -3.70 6.62 -6.27
N ASN A 212 -2.65 6.68 -5.48
CA ASN A 212 -1.28 6.79 -5.97
C ASN A 212 -0.61 5.42 -5.90
N MET A 213 0.18 5.07 -6.90
CA MET A 213 1.00 3.85 -6.90
C MET A 213 2.39 4.16 -7.41
N LEU A 214 3.35 4.16 -6.50
CA LEU A 214 4.76 4.33 -6.82
C LEU A 214 5.39 2.95 -7.01
N LEU A 215 5.92 2.72 -8.20
CA LEU A 215 6.63 1.50 -8.60
C LEU A 215 8.11 1.77 -8.76
N ALA A 216 8.93 0.79 -8.39
CA ALA A 216 10.35 0.81 -8.62
C ALA A 216 10.87 -0.59 -8.95
N SER A 217 12.01 -0.68 -9.62
CA SER A 217 12.63 -1.96 -9.94
C SER A 217 14.11 -2.00 -9.65
N ARG A 218 14.63 -3.23 -9.51
CA ARG A 218 16.06 -3.50 -9.43
C ARG A 218 16.83 -3.00 -10.66
N GLU A 219 16.15 -2.87 -11.82
CA GLU A 219 16.69 -2.39 -13.08
C GLU A 219 16.77 -0.86 -13.20
N GLU A 220 16.71 -0.15 -12.07
CA GLU A 220 16.83 1.32 -12.01
C GLU A 220 15.68 2.07 -12.71
N LYS A 221 14.51 1.46 -12.77
CA LYS A 221 13.30 2.08 -13.28
C LYS A 221 12.39 2.46 -12.12
N ALA A 222 11.76 3.62 -12.21
CA ALA A 222 10.73 4.04 -11.28
C ALA A 222 9.66 4.86 -12.01
N LEU A 223 8.44 4.73 -11.56
CA LEU A 223 7.29 5.46 -12.10
C LEU A 223 6.22 5.59 -11.04
N ASP A 224 5.70 6.77 -10.87
CA ASP A 224 4.58 7.02 -10.01
C ASP A 224 3.30 7.25 -10.84
N PHE A 225 2.23 6.57 -10.45
CA PHE A 225 0.92 6.67 -11.08
C PHE A 225 -0.04 7.47 -10.19
N GLU A 226 -0.44 8.64 -10.63
CA GLU A 226 -1.53 9.41 -10.04
C GLU A 226 -2.84 8.98 -10.69
N CYS A 227 -3.52 7.98 -10.11
CA CYS A 227 -4.70 7.36 -10.67
C CYS A 227 -5.99 8.03 -10.19
N TYR A 228 -6.96 8.19 -11.10
CA TYR A 228 -8.27 8.79 -10.82
C TYR A 228 -9.37 8.13 -11.67
N PRO A 229 -10.64 8.28 -11.35
CA PRO A 229 -11.73 7.86 -12.23
C PRO A 229 -11.60 8.55 -13.59
N GLY A 230 -11.40 7.75 -14.64
CA GLY A 230 -11.22 8.22 -16.01
C GLY A 230 -9.79 8.15 -16.55
N GLY A 231 -8.78 7.87 -15.70
CA GLY A 231 -7.40 7.70 -16.20
C GLY A 231 -6.33 7.69 -15.12
N GLU A 232 -5.13 7.92 -15.56
CA GLU A 232 -3.94 8.10 -14.73
C GLU A 232 -2.97 9.10 -15.37
N ASP A 233 -2.20 9.79 -14.53
CA ASP A 233 -1.01 10.54 -14.95
C ASP A 233 0.25 9.83 -14.45
N GLU A 234 1.32 9.92 -15.22
CA GLU A 234 2.61 9.29 -14.93
C GLU A 234 3.64 10.33 -14.52
N VAL A 235 4.28 10.11 -13.36
CA VAL A 235 5.35 10.98 -12.84
C VAL A 235 6.67 10.24 -12.91
N LEU A 236 7.58 10.73 -13.72
CA LEU A 236 8.95 10.21 -13.84
C LEU A 236 9.87 10.81 -12.77
N PRO A 237 10.92 10.09 -12.36
CA PRO A 237 11.93 10.64 -11.46
C PRO A 237 12.60 11.89 -12.04
N THR A 238 12.71 12.93 -11.22
CA THR A 238 13.52 14.11 -11.53
C THR A 238 14.83 13.99 -10.79
N GLN A 239 15.94 13.99 -11.49
CA GLN A 239 17.26 13.74 -10.90
C GLN A 239 17.31 12.44 -10.07
N GLY A 240 16.63 11.39 -10.51
CA GLY A 240 16.55 10.11 -9.81
C GLY A 240 15.62 10.08 -8.60
N MET A 241 14.84 11.13 -8.35
CA MET A 241 14.00 11.25 -7.16
C MET A 241 12.52 11.40 -7.50
N ILE A 242 11.68 10.72 -6.75
CA ILE A 242 10.24 10.98 -6.61
C ILE A 242 9.95 11.18 -5.13
N GLY A 243 9.12 12.16 -4.80
CA GLY A 243 8.55 12.33 -3.47
C GLY A 243 7.11 12.72 -3.63
N THR A 244 6.19 11.94 -3.05
CA THR A 244 4.77 12.20 -3.13
C THR A 244 4.13 12.25 -1.74
N GLY A 245 3.10 13.07 -1.63
CA GLY A 245 2.14 13.06 -0.53
C GLY A 245 0.78 12.66 -1.09
N ASN A 246 -0.29 13.03 -0.41
CA ASN A 246 -1.66 12.69 -0.83
C ASN A 246 -2.25 13.72 -1.79
N ARG A 247 -1.53 14.08 -2.85
CA ARG A 247 -1.91 15.12 -3.81
C ARG A 247 -1.62 14.71 -5.23
N PHE A 248 -2.49 15.12 -6.15
CA PHE A 248 -2.18 15.18 -7.57
C PHE A 248 -1.16 16.30 -7.81
N THR A 249 -0.08 15.98 -8.48
CA THR A 249 1.01 16.92 -8.78
C THR A 249 1.07 17.29 -10.25
N VAL A 250 0.63 16.39 -11.15
CA VAL A 250 0.58 16.65 -12.60
C VAL A 250 -0.58 17.60 -12.91
N ASP A 251 -1.75 17.31 -12.41
CA ASP A 251 -2.91 18.19 -12.50
C ASP A 251 -3.51 18.47 -11.13
N PRO A 252 -3.04 19.51 -10.43
CA PRO A 252 -3.53 19.87 -9.10
C PRO A 252 -5.01 20.23 -9.04
N THR A 253 -5.65 20.53 -10.17
CA THR A 253 -7.09 20.85 -10.21
C THR A 253 -7.97 19.64 -9.87
N ARG A 254 -7.43 18.42 -9.95
CA ARG A 254 -8.13 17.20 -9.55
C ARG A 254 -8.28 17.04 -8.06
N ASN A 255 -7.43 17.71 -7.28
CA ASN A 255 -7.48 17.57 -5.82
C ASN A 255 -8.85 17.99 -5.27
N ARG A 256 -9.49 17.08 -4.53
CA ARG A 256 -10.65 17.44 -3.72
C ARG A 256 -10.16 18.38 -2.60
N ALA A 257 -10.91 19.44 -2.32
CA ALA A 257 -10.53 20.55 -1.45
C ALA A 257 -10.11 20.10 -0.03
N PHE A 258 -8.93 19.59 0.09
CA PHE A 258 -8.15 19.39 1.30
C PHE A 258 -6.74 19.84 0.97
N ASP A 259 -6.36 20.99 1.50
CA ASP A 259 -5.02 21.50 1.35
C ASP A 259 -4.28 21.33 2.69
N PRO A 260 -3.48 20.26 2.87
CA PRO A 260 -2.59 20.19 4.02
C PRO A 260 -1.65 21.38 3.95
N ALA A 261 -1.40 22.03 5.08
CA ALA A 261 -0.54 23.21 5.18
C ALA A 261 0.88 22.95 4.64
N ILE A 262 1.29 21.68 4.57
CA ILE A 262 2.62 21.25 4.13
C ILE A 262 2.52 20.20 3.04
N ASP A 263 3.24 20.46 1.94
CA ASP A 263 3.46 19.48 0.87
C ASP A 263 4.61 18.55 1.26
N ARG A 264 4.29 17.43 1.91
CA ARG A 264 5.26 16.43 2.37
C ARG A 264 6.07 15.82 1.22
N GLY A 265 5.49 15.71 0.03
CA GLY A 265 6.20 15.23 -1.16
C GLY A 265 7.30 16.18 -1.58
N LYS A 266 7.04 17.50 -1.59
CA LYS A 266 8.06 18.52 -1.86
C LYS A 266 9.12 18.55 -0.77
N GLN A 267 8.72 18.46 0.49
CA GLN A 267 9.65 18.42 1.62
C GLN A 267 10.55 17.19 1.54
N LEU A 268 9.98 16.01 1.26
CA LEU A 268 10.76 14.80 1.07
C LEU A 268 11.80 14.96 -0.05
N LYS A 269 11.41 15.48 -1.23
CA LYS A 269 12.34 15.73 -2.33
C LYS A 269 13.45 16.70 -1.95
N LYS A 270 13.14 17.75 -1.19
CA LYS A 270 14.14 18.70 -0.67
C LYS A 270 15.18 17.97 0.20
N LEU A 271 14.74 17.18 1.18
CA LEU A 271 15.63 16.44 2.08
C LEU A 271 16.48 15.40 1.34
N LEU A 272 15.89 14.70 0.35
CA LEU A 272 16.64 13.79 -0.52
C LEU A 272 17.72 14.51 -1.33
N ALA A 273 17.40 15.69 -1.87
CA ALA A 273 18.37 16.49 -2.63
C ALA A 273 19.51 17.02 -1.76
N GLU A 274 19.20 17.49 -0.54
CA GLU A 274 20.19 18.00 0.42
C GLU A 274 21.18 16.92 0.86
N LYS A 275 20.72 15.66 0.99
CA LYS A 275 21.57 14.52 1.42
C LYS A 275 22.03 13.62 0.28
N ARG A 276 21.85 14.02 -0.97
CA ARG A 276 22.05 13.18 -2.15
C ARG A 276 23.35 12.38 -2.15
N ASP A 277 24.45 13.00 -1.81
CA ASP A 277 25.78 12.38 -1.86
C ASP A 277 26.03 11.35 -0.74
N GLU A 278 25.29 11.47 0.35
CA GLU A 278 25.39 10.63 1.55
C GLU A 278 24.23 9.65 1.67
N LEU A 279 23.28 9.64 0.70
CA LEU A 279 22.09 8.81 0.80
C LEU A 279 22.44 7.33 0.84
N ASP A 280 22.10 6.72 1.95
CA ASP A 280 22.08 5.28 2.22
C ASP A 280 20.83 4.96 3.05
N THR A 281 20.71 3.73 3.50
CA THR A 281 19.56 3.28 4.31
C THR A 281 19.39 4.12 5.57
N ASP A 282 20.50 4.43 6.28
CA ASP A 282 20.47 5.20 7.52
C ASP A 282 20.03 6.65 7.27
N ALA A 283 20.54 7.26 6.20
CA ALA A 283 20.13 8.61 5.81
C ALA A 283 18.64 8.68 5.44
N ILE A 284 18.09 7.64 4.78
CA ILE A 284 16.65 7.55 4.50
C ILE A 284 15.86 7.35 5.79
N MET A 285 16.34 6.52 6.72
CA MET A 285 15.72 6.36 8.05
C MET A 285 15.63 7.70 8.78
N GLU A 286 16.69 8.51 8.75
CA GLU A 286 16.69 9.86 9.36
C GLU A 286 15.72 10.82 8.66
N ILE A 287 15.63 10.79 7.33
CA ILE A 287 14.64 11.58 6.59
C ILE A 287 13.22 11.20 7.00
N LEU A 288 12.94 9.93 7.14
CA LEU A 288 11.60 9.44 7.51
C LEU A 288 11.21 9.74 8.97
N LYS A 289 12.16 10.15 9.82
CA LYS A 289 11.93 10.66 11.18
C LYS A 289 11.60 12.15 11.24
N ASN A 290 11.65 12.87 10.12
CA ASN A 290 11.51 14.33 10.10
C ASN A 290 10.16 14.81 10.63
N HIS A 291 10.19 15.85 11.49
CA HIS A 291 9.01 16.44 12.12
C HIS A 291 8.77 17.90 11.67
N GLU A 292 9.51 18.40 10.69
CA GLU A 292 9.25 19.73 10.16
C GLU A 292 7.81 19.80 9.62
N GLY A 293 7.06 20.75 10.12
CA GLY A 293 5.65 20.91 9.78
C GLY A 293 4.65 20.15 10.64
N TYR A 294 5.08 19.71 11.83
CA TYR A 294 4.17 19.10 12.80
C TYR A 294 2.84 19.89 12.93
N PRO A 295 1.67 19.24 13.00
CA PRO A 295 1.45 17.78 13.10
C PRO A 295 1.48 17.02 11.76
N GLU A 296 1.54 17.70 10.63
CA GLU A 296 1.47 17.12 9.27
C GLU A 296 2.85 16.82 8.66
N SER A 297 3.81 16.48 9.51
CA SER A 297 5.18 16.14 9.13
C SER A 297 5.31 14.77 8.43
N ILE A 298 6.49 14.48 7.90
CA ILE A 298 6.82 13.18 7.30
C ILE A 298 6.65 12.05 8.33
N CYS A 299 7.20 12.21 9.55
CA CYS A 299 6.89 11.34 10.69
C CYS A 299 5.72 11.94 11.46
N ARG A 300 4.52 11.43 11.21
CA ARG A 300 3.30 11.96 11.79
C ARG A 300 3.00 11.32 13.14
N HIS A 301 2.86 12.15 14.16
CA HIS A 301 2.33 11.73 15.45
C HIS A 301 0.81 11.93 15.49
N ALA A 302 0.13 11.22 16.40
CA ALA A 302 -1.30 11.31 16.47
C ALA A 302 -1.74 12.73 16.79
N ASP A 303 -2.56 13.22 15.91
CA ASP A 303 -3.35 14.41 16.05
C ASP A 303 -4.68 14.14 16.76
N ASP A 304 -5.51 15.17 16.89
CA ASP A 304 -6.85 15.09 17.51
C ASP A 304 -7.80 14.14 16.76
N VAL A 305 -7.53 13.82 15.49
CA VAL A 305 -8.31 12.87 14.69
C VAL A 305 -7.77 11.43 14.79
N GLY A 306 -6.65 11.22 15.48
CA GLY A 306 -6.11 9.90 15.78
C GLY A 306 -5.33 9.24 14.65
N HIS A 307 -4.83 10.01 13.65
CA HIS A 307 -3.93 9.52 12.61
C HIS A 307 -2.47 9.65 13.06
N SER A 308 -1.67 8.63 12.77
CA SER A 308 -0.23 8.65 12.97
C SER A 308 0.47 7.72 12.00
N THR A 309 1.77 7.86 11.84
CA THR A 309 2.60 6.86 11.15
C THR A 309 2.48 5.53 11.91
N VAL A 310 1.81 4.55 11.30
CA VAL A 310 1.58 3.22 11.88
C VAL A 310 2.65 2.22 11.48
N TYR A 311 3.36 2.47 10.39
CA TYR A 311 4.61 1.82 10.04
C TYR A 311 5.40 2.67 9.03
N SER A 312 6.70 2.38 8.95
CA SER A 312 7.59 2.86 7.90
C SER A 312 8.23 1.66 7.21
N ILE A 313 8.40 1.73 5.89
CA ILE A 313 9.04 0.69 5.08
C ILE A 313 10.10 1.31 4.16
N ILE A 314 11.27 0.68 4.08
CA ILE A 314 12.33 1.00 3.14
C ILE A 314 12.71 -0.30 2.42
N ILE A 315 12.75 -0.28 1.11
CA ILE A 315 13.19 -1.40 0.27
C ILE A 315 14.44 -0.95 -0.46
N ASP A 316 15.58 -1.56 -0.13
CA ASP A 316 16.83 -1.41 -0.85
C ASP A 316 16.87 -2.42 -2.01
N LEU A 317 16.62 -1.91 -3.21
CA LEU A 317 16.62 -2.69 -4.44
C LEU A 317 18.03 -3.07 -4.91
N SER A 318 19.08 -2.55 -4.27
CA SER A 318 20.47 -2.86 -4.58
C SER A 318 20.91 -4.16 -3.89
N THR A 319 20.36 -4.42 -2.70
CA THR A 319 20.72 -5.55 -1.83
C THR A 319 19.58 -6.54 -1.59
N ASP A 320 18.37 -6.26 -2.09
CA ASP A 320 17.13 -7.01 -1.84
C ASP A 320 16.72 -7.04 -0.36
N GLN A 321 17.15 -6.03 0.40
CA GLN A 321 16.82 -5.88 1.81
C GLN A 321 15.59 -5.02 2.02
N ILE A 322 14.80 -5.35 3.02
CA ILE A 322 13.58 -4.65 3.39
C ILE A 322 13.69 -4.28 4.87
N TYR A 323 13.47 -3.02 5.18
CA TYR A 323 13.48 -2.51 6.55
C TYR A 323 12.08 -2.04 6.92
N ILE A 324 11.52 -2.56 7.99
CA ILE A 324 10.17 -2.21 8.47
C ILE A 324 10.25 -1.74 9.91
N CYS A 325 9.78 -0.52 10.14
CA CYS A 325 9.59 0.04 11.47
C CYS A 325 8.10 -0.03 11.84
N PHE A 326 7.80 -0.51 13.04
CA PHE A 326 6.43 -0.65 13.54
C PHE A 326 6.06 0.57 14.40
N GLY A 327 5.21 1.44 13.87
CA GLY A 327 4.86 2.72 14.46
C GLY A 327 5.73 3.86 13.93
N ASN A 328 5.85 4.92 14.70
CA ASN A 328 6.63 6.09 14.35
C ASN A 328 8.12 5.78 14.28
N PRO A 329 8.81 6.05 13.16
CA PRO A 329 10.23 5.72 13.00
C PRO A 329 11.17 6.51 13.93
N CYS A 330 10.74 7.65 14.45
CA CYS A 330 11.52 8.42 15.43
C CYS A 330 11.56 7.75 16.83
N CYS A 331 10.62 6.84 17.14
CA CYS A 331 10.49 6.21 18.45
C CYS A 331 10.73 4.70 18.44
N ASN A 332 10.80 4.09 17.24
CA ASN A 332 10.87 2.64 17.11
C ASN A 332 12.01 2.25 16.15
N PRO A 333 12.68 1.10 16.38
CA PRO A 333 13.73 0.62 15.49
C PRO A 333 13.13 0.01 14.21
N TYR A 334 13.90 0.06 13.13
CA TYR A 334 13.65 -0.75 11.95
C TYR A 334 14.11 -2.18 12.18
N GLN A 335 13.34 -3.11 11.67
CA GLN A 335 13.69 -4.52 11.60
C GLN A 335 14.02 -4.87 10.15
N GLU A 336 15.07 -5.66 9.98
CA GLU A 336 15.56 -6.10 8.69
C GLU A 336 14.93 -7.42 8.28
N TYR A 337 14.53 -7.50 7.01
CA TYR A 337 13.99 -8.67 6.35
C TYR A 337 14.70 -8.86 5.01
N GLN A 338 14.79 -10.10 4.58
CA GLN A 338 15.33 -10.47 3.28
C GLN A 338 14.34 -11.35 2.53
N LEU A 339 14.26 -11.20 1.18
CA LEU A 339 13.45 -12.04 0.32
C LEU A 339 13.98 -13.48 0.24
#